data_f4c3ae670d57a4db1e3df677989b50d7
#
_entry.id   f4c3ae670d57a4db1e3df677989b50d7
#
_cell.length_a   1.000
_cell.length_b   1.000
_cell.length_c   1.000
_cell.angle_alpha   90.00
_cell.angle_beta   90.00
_cell.angle_gamma   90.00
#
_symmetry.space_group_name_H-M   'P 1'
#
loop_
_entity.id
_entity.type
_entity.pdbx_description
1 polymer ?
#
loop_
_entity_poly.entity_id
_entity_poly.type
_entity_poly.pdbx_seq_one_letter_code
_entity_poly.pdbx_strand_id
1 'polypeptide(L)'
;MKIVIDARFTRTDHHDGISRYGASLIAATAKIADVSMLVSDVRQLALLPDVPYTLISSPLSPLELFVARKVNAIGADVVVCPMQTMGTWGRKYGLILTLHDLIYYEHPAPPGFLPAPVRLLWRLYHKAFWPQRLLLNRADIVATISRTTEALMAKYRLTRRPVRIIANAPQPAQEPRNPAGGADRTIIYMGSFMPYKNVETMVAGMAGLPGYTLHLLSRITPERRAELERIVPPGANVVFHNGVTDDEYDALLRKATALVSLSRAEGYGLPLVEAMAVGTPVVASDIPIFREVGADAAMYVDPESPEQFAAAVSQLRDDAHWQEMSRRSIARAQEFSWDESARQLVDAAHEVVAKRRR
;
A
#
# COMPACT_ATOMS: atom_id res chain seq x y z
N MET A 1 -18.88 2.14 22.13
CA MET A 1 -17.72 2.98 21.74
C MET A 1 -17.89 3.37 20.30
N LYS A 2 -17.96 4.66 20.02
CA LYS A 2 -18.11 5.20 18.67
C LYS A 2 -16.75 5.46 18.05
N ILE A 3 -16.41 4.72 17.00
CA ILE A 3 -15.18 4.91 16.23
C ILE A 3 -15.49 5.75 14.99
N VAL A 4 -14.71 6.78 14.76
CA VAL A 4 -14.81 7.61 13.55
C VAL A 4 -13.54 7.42 12.74
N ILE A 5 -13.66 6.96 11.48
CA ILE A 5 -12.51 6.73 10.60
C ILE A 5 -12.43 7.87 9.57
N ASP A 6 -11.26 8.46 9.43
CA ASP A 6 -11.03 9.57 8.51
C ASP A 6 -10.86 9.07 7.06
N ALA A 7 -11.94 9.10 6.30
CA ALA A 7 -11.97 8.69 4.90
C ALA A 7 -11.67 9.84 3.91
N ARG A 8 -11.28 11.02 4.38
CA ARG A 8 -11.01 12.20 3.53
C ARG A 8 -9.82 12.02 2.58
N PHE A 9 -8.99 10.99 2.82
CA PHE A 9 -7.86 10.62 1.95
C PHE A 9 -8.25 9.64 0.84
N THR A 10 -9.52 9.22 0.79
CA THR A 10 -10.04 8.39 -0.30
C THR A 10 -10.14 9.23 -1.58
N ARG A 11 -9.71 8.65 -2.70
CA ARG A 11 -9.86 9.24 -4.03
C ARG A 11 -11.33 9.32 -4.45
N THR A 12 -11.62 10.04 -5.51
CA THR A 12 -12.99 10.23 -6.03
C THR A 12 -13.27 9.43 -7.31
N ASP A 13 -12.25 8.85 -7.94
CA ASP A 13 -12.31 8.21 -9.26
C ASP A 13 -11.69 6.82 -9.31
N HIS A 14 -10.74 6.52 -8.42
CA HIS A 14 -10.08 5.21 -8.34
C HIS A 14 -9.43 5.03 -6.97
N HIS A 15 -9.13 3.80 -6.59
CA HIS A 15 -8.32 3.56 -5.39
C HIS A 15 -6.82 3.69 -5.68
N ASP A 16 -6.10 4.42 -4.80
CA ASP A 16 -4.68 4.21 -4.56
C ASP A 16 -4.49 3.38 -3.27
N GLY A 17 -3.27 3.08 -2.89
CA GLY A 17 -2.99 2.23 -1.72
C GLY A 17 -3.61 2.74 -0.41
N ILE A 18 -3.56 4.05 -0.15
CA ILE A 18 -4.13 4.68 1.06
C ILE A 18 -5.65 4.65 1.01
N SER A 19 -6.22 4.99 -0.14
CA SER A 19 -7.66 4.95 -0.39
C SER A 19 -8.23 3.53 -0.19
N ARG A 20 -7.55 2.52 -0.72
CA ARG A 20 -7.93 1.11 -0.59
C ARG A 20 -7.81 0.62 0.87
N TYR A 21 -6.70 0.96 1.54
CA TYR A 21 -6.52 0.68 2.96
C TYR A 21 -7.65 1.25 3.82
N GLY A 22 -7.96 2.54 3.66
CA GLY A 22 -9.02 3.20 4.42
C GLY A 22 -10.39 2.57 4.19
N ALA A 23 -10.79 2.37 2.92
CA ALA A 23 -12.07 1.80 2.55
C ALA A 23 -12.25 0.37 3.10
N SER A 24 -11.24 -0.49 2.93
CA SER A 24 -11.27 -1.88 3.40
C SER A 24 -11.30 -1.98 4.93
N LEU A 25 -10.51 -1.13 5.61
CA LEU A 25 -10.50 -1.10 7.08
C LEU A 25 -11.85 -0.61 7.64
N ILE A 26 -12.48 0.40 7.01
CA ILE A 26 -13.83 0.86 7.38
C ILE A 26 -14.83 -0.28 7.21
N ALA A 27 -14.83 -0.95 6.04
CA ALA A 27 -15.75 -2.04 5.75
C ALA A 27 -15.63 -3.21 6.75
N ALA A 28 -14.40 -3.59 7.08
CA ALA A 28 -14.15 -4.67 8.03
C ALA A 28 -14.49 -4.27 9.47
N THR A 29 -14.15 -3.04 9.88
CA THR A 29 -14.42 -2.58 11.25
C THR A 29 -15.91 -2.38 11.49
N ALA A 30 -16.68 -1.95 10.49
CA ALA A 30 -18.13 -1.78 10.59
C ALA A 30 -18.90 -3.09 10.86
N LYS A 31 -18.30 -4.25 10.59
CA LYS A 31 -18.89 -5.55 10.91
C LYS A 31 -18.88 -5.86 12.41
N ILE A 32 -17.96 -5.25 13.18
CA ILE A 32 -17.68 -5.62 14.58
C ILE A 32 -17.77 -4.44 15.55
N ALA A 33 -17.94 -3.22 15.07
CA ALA A 33 -18.00 -2.01 15.90
C ALA A 33 -18.96 -0.96 15.33
N ASP A 34 -19.36 0.01 16.17
CA ASP A 34 -20.10 1.21 15.77
C ASP A 34 -19.13 2.18 15.08
N VAL A 35 -19.18 2.22 13.75
CA VAL A 35 -18.28 3.00 12.89
C VAL A 35 -19.05 4.05 12.12
N SER A 36 -18.47 5.24 12.06
CA SER A 36 -18.83 6.27 11.09
C SER A 36 -17.57 6.85 10.45
N MET A 37 -17.73 7.58 9.35
CA MET A 37 -16.57 8.11 8.62
C MET A 37 -16.64 9.62 8.40
N LEU A 38 -15.46 10.24 8.20
CA LEU A 38 -15.33 11.62 7.75
C LEU A 38 -15.04 11.61 6.25
N VAL A 39 -15.76 12.42 5.50
CA VAL A 39 -15.52 12.63 4.06
C VAL A 39 -15.37 14.12 3.79
N SER A 40 -14.65 14.49 2.75
CA SER A 40 -14.49 15.89 2.33
C SER A 40 -15.16 16.19 0.99
N ASP A 41 -15.54 15.16 0.26
CA ASP A 41 -16.25 15.23 -1.02
C ASP A 41 -17.21 14.04 -1.13
N VAL A 42 -18.46 14.31 -1.47
CA VAL A 42 -19.48 13.24 -1.61
C VAL A 42 -19.16 12.23 -2.70
N ARG A 43 -18.32 12.59 -3.68
CA ARG A 43 -17.87 11.66 -4.73
C ARG A 43 -17.00 10.52 -4.17
N GLN A 44 -16.39 10.72 -3.00
CA GLN A 44 -15.63 9.66 -2.31
C GLN A 44 -16.51 8.47 -1.92
N LEU A 45 -17.82 8.70 -1.71
CA LEU A 45 -18.78 7.66 -1.33
C LEU A 45 -18.91 6.55 -2.37
N ALA A 46 -18.62 6.82 -3.64
CA ALA A 46 -18.60 5.80 -4.69
C ALA A 46 -17.54 4.69 -4.46
N LEU A 47 -16.50 4.99 -3.66
CA LEU A 47 -15.40 4.08 -3.35
C LEU A 47 -15.37 3.67 -1.87
N LEU A 48 -16.36 4.05 -1.09
CA LEU A 48 -16.43 3.79 0.35
C LEU A 48 -17.61 2.87 0.68
N PRO A 49 -17.52 2.08 1.76
CA PRO A 49 -18.64 1.26 2.21
C PRO A 49 -19.82 2.13 2.68
N ASP A 50 -21.00 1.55 2.65
CA ASP A 50 -22.22 2.19 3.14
C ASP A 50 -22.26 2.20 4.68
N VAL A 51 -21.65 3.22 5.26
CA VAL A 51 -21.68 3.51 6.71
C VAL A 51 -21.99 4.98 6.95
N PRO A 52 -22.53 5.36 8.14
CA PRO A 52 -22.80 6.76 8.45
C PRO A 52 -21.57 7.66 8.23
N TYR A 53 -21.76 8.83 7.64
CA TYR A 53 -20.66 9.75 7.39
C TYR A 53 -20.98 11.19 7.81
N THR A 54 -19.93 11.97 7.96
CA THR A 54 -20.01 13.42 8.18
C THR A 54 -19.13 14.14 7.16
N LEU A 55 -19.73 15.09 6.43
CA LEU A 55 -19.01 15.94 5.49
C LEU A 55 -18.28 17.06 6.24
N ILE A 56 -16.96 17.13 6.07
CA ILE A 56 -16.11 18.15 6.69
C ILE A 56 -15.11 18.73 5.67
N SER A 57 -14.27 19.69 6.12
CA SER A 57 -13.25 20.28 5.25
C SER A 57 -12.21 19.27 4.76
N SER A 58 -11.67 19.49 3.55
CA SER A 58 -10.52 18.73 3.03
C SER A 58 -9.33 18.80 3.98
N PRO A 59 -8.55 17.72 4.14
CA PRO A 59 -7.33 17.71 4.96
C PRO A 59 -6.24 18.66 4.43
N LEU A 60 -6.34 19.11 3.18
CA LEU A 60 -5.43 20.11 2.59
C LEU A 60 -5.90 21.57 2.81
N SER A 61 -7.07 21.77 3.41
CA SER A 61 -7.60 23.09 3.70
C SER A 61 -6.90 23.71 4.92
N PRO A 62 -6.69 25.04 4.96
CA PRO A 62 -6.26 25.74 6.18
C PRO A 62 -7.17 25.49 7.39
N LEU A 63 -8.43 25.12 7.17
CA LEU A 63 -9.40 24.74 8.20
C LEU A 63 -9.02 23.46 8.94
N GLU A 64 -8.05 22.68 8.44
CA GLU A 64 -7.56 21.47 9.08
C GLU A 64 -7.03 21.76 10.50
N LEU A 65 -6.49 22.92 10.76
CA LEU A 65 -6.06 23.33 12.10
C LEU A 65 -7.20 23.28 13.13
N PHE A 66 -8.44 23.48 12.69
CA PHE A 66 -9.64 23.55 13.53
C PHE A 66 -10.56 22.34 13.39
N VAL A 67 -10.17 21.32 12.60
CA VAL A 67 -11.00 20.15 12.30
C VAL A 67 -11.46 19.44 13.58
N ALA A 68 -10.62 19.39 14.60
CA ALA A 68 -10.93 18.76 15.87
C ALA A 68 -12.19 19.31 16.53
N ARG A 69 -12.53 20.61 16.36
CA ARG A 69 -13.76 21.20 16.91
C ARG A 69 -15.02 20.63 16.24
N LYS A 70 -14.97 20.41 14.92
CA LYS A 70 -16.09 19.79 14.17
C LYS A 70 -16.24 18.32 14.55
N VAL A 71 -15.12 17.60 14.68
CA VAL A 71 -15.12 16.19 15.07
C VAL A 71 -15.58 15.99 16.51
N ASN A 72 -15.27 16.92 17.43
CA ASN A 72 -15.81 16.89 18.80
C ASN A 72 -17.37 16.90 18.82
N ALA A 73 -18.01 17.62 17.88
CA ALA A 73 -19.46 17.69 17.79
C ALA A 73 -20.11 16.36 17.34
N ILE A 74 -19.36 15.48 16.71
CA ILE A 74 -19.82 14.14 16.29
C ILE A 74 -19.94 13.20 17.50
N GLY A 75 -19.26 13.51 18.61
CA GLY A 75 -19.26 12.67 19.81
C GLY A 75 -18.46 11.37 19.64
N ALA A 76 -17.36 11.41 18.88
CA ALA A 76 -16.47 10.27 18.73
C ALA A 76 -15.75 9.94 20.04
N ASP A 77 -15.69 8.67 20.42
CA ASP A 77 -14.79 8.18 21.48
C ASP A 77 -13.34 8.13 20.96
N VAL A 78 -13.16 7.60 19.73
CA VAL A 78 -11.86 7.49 19.06
C VAL A 78 -11.98 7.88 17.59
N VAL A 79 -11.01 8.62 17.10
CA VAL A 79 -10.82 8.91 15.67
C VAL A 79 -9.58 8.17 15.18
N VAL A 80 -9.72 7.51 14.03
CA VAL A 80 -8.64 6.82 13.34
C VAL A 80 -8.36 7.54 12.03
N CYS A 81 -7.15 8.04 11.87
CA CYS A 81 -6.72 8.65 10.62
C CYS A 81 -5.76 7.72 9.90
N PRO A 82 -6.04 7.31 8.65
CA PRO A 82 -5.16 6.43 7.86
C PRO A 82 -3.90 7.15 7.37
N MET A 83 -3.60 8.32 7.92
CA MET A 83 -2.41 9.11 7.64
C MET A 83 -1.75 9.58 8.94
N GLN A 84 -0.49 10.00 8.83
CA GLN A 84 0.32 10.48 9.96
C GLN A 84 -0.03 11.90 10.42
N THR A 85 -1.05 12.52 9.87
CA THR A 85 -1.39 13.91 10.18
C THR A 85 -2.90 14.12 10.27
N MET A 86 -3.32 14.84 11.31
CA MET A 86 -4.66 15.35 11.49
C MET A 86 -4.62 16.57 12.43
N GLY A 87 -5.47 17.56 12.20
CA GLY A 87 -5.59 18.70 13.11
C GLY A 87 -6.09 18.29 14.49
N THR A 88 -5.38 18.70 15.55
CA THR A 88 -5.62 18.24 16.93
C THR A 88 -5.98 19.35 17.90
N TRP A 89 -6.09 20.61 17.45
CA TRP A 89 -6.30 21.74 18.36
C TRP A 89 -7.71 21.72 18.98
N GLY A 90 -7.73 21.57 20.32
CA GLY A 90 -8.97 21.46 21.11
C GLY A 90 -9.65 20.09 21.02
N ARG A 91 -8.92 19.05 20.63
CA ARG A 91 -9.39 17.65 20.54
C ARG A 91 -9.87 17.13 21.90
N LYS A 92 -11.06 16.50 21.93
CA LYS A 92 -11.63 15.83 23.11
C LYS A 92 -11.72 14.30 22.99
N TYR A 93 -11.55 13.73 21.80
CA TYR A 93 -11.57 12.30 21.48
C TYR A 93 -10.20 11.64 21.52
N GLY A 94 -10.14 10.32 21.60
CA GLY A 94 -8.92 9.56 21.37
C GLY A 94 -8.47 9.63 19.90
N LEU A 95 -7.16 9.57 19.63
CA LEU A 95 -6.64 9.67 18.26
C LEU A 95 -5.63 8.58 17.97
N ILE A 96 -5.86 7.84 16.88
CA ILE A 96 -4.93 6.91 16.28
C ILE A 96 -4.50 7.49 14.93
N LEU A 97 -3.20 7.72 14.72
CA LEU A 97 -2.61 8.14 13.45
C LEU A 97 -1.86 6.97 12.83
N THR A 98 -1.92 6.83 11.52
CA THR A 98 -1.23 5.76 10.80
C THR A 98 -0.02 6.29 10.04
N LEU A 99 1.14 5.65 10.22
CA LEU A 99 2.33 5.86 9.41
C LEU A 99 2.55 4.62 8.53
N HIS A 100 2.41 4.78 7.22
CA HIS A 100 2.51 3.67 6.28
C HIS A 100 3.96 3.26 5.99
N ASP A 101 4.83 4.24 5.76
CA ASP A 101 6.23 4.01 5.39
C ASP A 101 7.12 5.23 5.68
N LEU A 102 8.40 5.08 5.38
CA LEU A 102 9.42 6.12 5.46
C LEU A 102 10.16 6.29 4.11
N ILE A 103 9.57 5.85 3.01
CA ILE A 103 10.19 5.84 1.67
C ILE A 103 10.77 7.21 1.31
N TYR A 104 10.04 8.28 1.58
CA TYR A 104 10.49 9.62 1.22
C TYR A 104 11.63 10.17 2.09
N TYR A 105 11.95 9.52 3.21
CA TYR A 105 13.17 9.82 3.97
C TYR A 105 14.41 9.14 3.38
N GLU A 106 14.24 7.98 2.76
CA GLU A 106 15.30 7.24 2.09
C GLU A 106 15.45 7.67 0.60
N HIS A 107 14.33 7.97 -0.05
CA HIS A 107 14.23 8.42 -1.44
C HIS A 107 13.54 9.79 -1.54
N PRO A 108 14.23 10.89 -1.19
CA PRO A 108 13.65 12.22 -1.00
C PRO A 108 13.27 12.95 -2.31
N ALA A 109 13.01 12.22 -3.39
CA ALA A 109 12.53 12.80 -4.63
C ALA A 109 11.06 13.21 -4.50
N PRO A 110 10.73 14.51 -4.54
CA PRO A 110 9.35 14.95 -4.46
C PRO A 110 8.58 14.51 -5.70
N PRO A 111 7.27 14.19 -5.55
CA PRO A 111 6.41 13.90 -6.70
C PRO A 111 6.48 15.02 -7.75
N GLY A 112 6.63 14.64 -9.03
CA GLY A 112 6.84 15.60 -10.12
C GLY A 112 5.69 16.56 -10.37
N PHE A 113 4.46 16.18 -10.00
CA PHE A 113 3.26 17.00 -10.16
C PHE A 113 3.15 18.16 -9.15
N LEU A 114 4.01 18.22 -8.13
CA LEU A 114 3.98 19.30 -7.13
C LEU A 114 4.64 20.57 -7.67
N PRO A 115 4.06 21.77 -7.38
CA PRO A 115 4.67 23.06 -7.72
C PRO A 115 6.06 23.22 -7.08
N ALA A 116 6.96 23.96 -7.73
CA ALA A 116 8.35 24.12 -7.30
C ALA A 116 8.55 24.55 -5.83
N PRO A 117 7.77 25.52 -5.27
CA PRO A 117 7.90 25.89 -3.86
C PRO A 117 7.51 24.73 -2.92
N VAL A 118 6.47 23.97 -3.29
CA VAL A 118 6.01 22.82 -2.50
C VAL A 118 7.05 21.70 -2.55
N ARG A 119 7.71 21.48 -3.70
CA ARG A 119 8.80 20.50 -3.83
C ARG A 119 10.01 20.86 -2.95
N LEU A 120 10.32 22.16 -2.80
CA LEU A 120 11.36 22.60 -1.89
C LEU A 120 10.98 22.34 -0.43
N LEU A 121 9.78 22.71 -0.01
CA LEU A 121 9.27 22.45 1.34
C LEU A 121 9.21 20.94 1.63
N TRP A 122 8.81 20.13 0.66
CA TRP A 122 8.83 18.67 0.73
C TRP A 122 10.24 18.13 1.02
N ARG A 123 11.25 18.59 0.26
CA ARG A 123 12.65 18.19 0.49
C ARG A 123 13.14 18.61 1.88
N LEU A 124 12.79 19.80 2.35
CA LEU A 124 13.18 20.30 3.66
C LEU A 124 12.50 19.49 4.78
N TYR A 125 11.22 19.15 4.61
CA TYR A 125 10.47 18.33 5.55
C TYR A 125 11.11 16.95 5.73
N HIS A 126 11.49 16.28 4.64
CA HIS A 126 12.05 14.93 4.67
C HIS A 126 13.56 14.88 4.97
N LYS A 127 14.23 16.03 5.16
CA LYS A 127 15.63 16.06 5.65
C LYS A 127 15.76 15.79 7.16
N ALA A 128 14.69 15.91 7.91
CA ALA A 128 14.73 15.76 9.37
C ALA A 128 13.47 15.08 9.91
N PHE A 129 13.63 14.22 10.88
CA PHE A 129 12.51 13.49 11.49
C PHE A 129 11.73 14.31 12.54
N TRP A 130 12.17 15.52 12.92
CA TRP A 130 11.50 16.28 13.97
C TRP A 130 10.06 16.69 13.63
N PRO A 131 9.70 17.06 12.37
CA PRO A 131 8.32 17.39 12.06
C PRO A 131 7.41 16.16 12.20
N GLN A 132 7.88 14.98 11.72
CA GLN A 132 7.16 13.73 11.86
C GLN A 132 6.98 13.34 13.33
N ARG A 133 8.02 13.50 14.17
CA ARG A 133 7.94 13.28 15.61
C ARG A 133 6.89 14.16 16.27
N LEU A 134 6.82 15.45 15.88
CA LEU A 134 5.82 16.38 16.40
C LEU A 134 4.40 15.93 16.08
N LEU A 135 4.16 15.48 14.84
CA LEU A 135 2.85 15.03 14.39
C LEU A 135 2.43 13.73 15.11
N LEU A 136 3.27 12.70 15.07
CA LEU A 136 2.96 11.39 15.64
C LEU A 136 2.77 11.45 17.17
N ASN A 137 3.51 12.30 17.88
CA ASN A 137 3.36 12.42 19.33
C ASN A 137 2.08 13.15 19.76
N ARG A 138 1.29 13.69 18.84
CA ARG A 138 -0.06 14.22 19.10
C ARG A 138 -1.12 13.13 19.18
N ALA A 139 -0.85 11.94 18.66
CA ALA A 139 -1.74 10.78 18.79
C ALA A 139 -1.71 10.18 20.21
N ASP A 140 -2.69 9.36 20.53
CA ASP A 140 -2.67 8.50 21.73
C ASP A 140 -1.99 7.16 21.40
N ILE A 141 -2.21 6.62 20.20
CA ILE A 141 -1.54 5.46 19.62
C ILE A 141 -1.11 5.82 18.19
N VAL A 142 0.01 5.28 17.73
CA VAL A 142 0.43 5.33 16.33
C VAL A 142 0.25 3.95 15.73
N ALA A 143 -0.53 3.85 14.67
CA ALA A 143 -0.64 2.64 13.86
C ALA A 143 0.44 2.62 12.77
N THR A 144 0.84 1.42 12.39
CA THR A 144 1.64 1.16 11.18
C THR A 144 1.18 -0.12 10.52
N ILE A 145 1.61 -0.36 9.28
CA ILE A 145 1.09 -1.47 8.47
C ILE A 145 2.00 -2.69 8.44
N SER A 146 3.22 -2.59 9.01
CA SER A 146 4.21 -3.68 8.97
C SER A 146 5.18 -3.62 10.15
N ARG A 147 5.78 -4.76 10.49
CA ARG A 147 6.88 -4.83 11.46
C ARG A 147 8.13 -4.11 10.95
N THR A 148 8.37 -4.14 9.64
CA THR A 148 9.45 -3.40 8.98
C THR A 148 9.34 -1.91 9.26
N THR A 149 8.16 -1.32 9.06
CA THR A 149 7.93 0.11 9.37
C THR A 149 8.01 0.38 10.87
N GLU A 150 7.47 -0.51 11.73
CA GLU A 150 7.62 -0.40 13.18
C GLU A 150 9.09 -0.37 13.61
N ALA A 151 9.93 -1.26 13.06
CA ALA A 151 11.37 -1.30 13.33
C ALA A 151 12.08 0.00 12.88
N LEU A 152 11.71 0.55 11.72
CA LEU A 152 12.22 1.84 11.26
C LEU A 152 11.77 2.99 12.17
N MET A 153 10.52 2.99 12.64
CA MET A 153 10.02 3.97 13.61
C MET A 153 10.82 3.93 14.92
N ALA A 154 11.13 2.73 15.41
CA ALA A 154 11.96 2.53 16.60
C ALA A 154 13.40 2.99 16.37
N LYS A 155 14.03 2.59 15.24
CA LYS A 155 15.40 2.98 14.83
C LYS A 155 15.57 4.50 14.82
N TYR A 156 14.60 5.21 14.24
CA TYR A 156 14.64 6.67 14.11
C TYR A 156 13.97 7.40 15.28
N ARG A 157 13.48 6.67 16.31
CA ARG A 157 12.79 7.21 17.48
C ARG A 157 11.68 8.20 17.11
N LEU A 158 10.80 7.80 16.19
CA LEU A 158 9.80 8.69 15.59
C LEU A 158 8.67 9.05 16.55
N THR A 159 8.37 8.21 17.52
CA THR A 159 7.30 8.47 18.49
C THR A 159 7.64 7.91 19.86
N ARG A 160 7.04 8.49 20.89
CA ARG A 160 7.01 7.98 22.28
C ARG A 160 5.66 7.32 22.59
N ARG A 161 4.75 7.31 21.63
CA ARG A 161 3.43 6.71 21.78
C ARG A 161 3.52 5.20 21.51
N PRO A 162 2.62 4.40 22.10
CA PRO A 162 2.52 3.00 21.74
C PRO A 162 2.32 2.85 20.23
N VAL A 163 2.99 1.89 19.63
CA VAL A 163 2.84 1.54 18.22
C VAL A 163 2.00 0.26 18.13
N ARG A 164 1.09 0.19 17.16
CA ARG A 164 0.27 -1.00 16.87
C ARG A 164 0.33 -1.27 15.37
N ILE A 165 0.50 -2.56 15.02
CA ILE A 165 0.45 -2.98 13.64
C ILE A 165 -1.00 -3.24 13.27
N ILE A 166 -1.48 -2.55 12.24
CA ILE A 166 -2.79 -2.75 11.61
C ILE A 166 -2.48 -2.99 10.14
N ALA A 167 -2.25 -4.24 9.79
CA ALA A 167 -1.67 -4.61 8.52
C ALA A 167 -2.63 -4.39 7.34
N ASN A 168 -2.08 -4.29 6.13
CA ASN A 168 -2.84 -4.42 4.90
C ASN A 168 -3.21 -5.90 4.66
N ALA A 169 -4.28 -6.10 3.91
CA ALA A 169 -4.66 -7.40 3.39
C ALA A 169 -5.08 -7.28 1.91
N PRO A 170 -5.09 -8.38 1.14
CA PRO A 170 -5.63 -8.35 -0.21
C PRO A 170 -7.14 -8.09 -0.16
N GLN A 171 -7.71 -7.65 -1.28
CA GLN A 171 -9.16 -7.70 -1.41
C GLN A 171 -9.62 -9.15 -1.31
N PRO A 172 -10.84 -9.41 -0.79
CA PRO A 172 -11.39 -10.75 -0.78
C PRO A 172 -11.29 -11.33 -2.21
N ALA A 173 -10.36 -12.26 -2.40
CA ALA A 173 -10.18 -12.87 -3.70
C ALA A 173 -11.42 -13.69 -4.03
N GLN A 174 -11.86 -13.63 -5.27
CA GLN A 174 -12.57 -14.75 -5.87
C GLN A 174 -11.71 -16.01 -5.69
N GLU A 175 -12.27 -17.20 -5.87
CA GLU A 175 -11.52 -18.45 -5.70
C GLU A 175 -10.12 -18.40 -6.33
N PRO A 176 -9.07 -18.85 -5.62
CA PRO A 176 -7.72 -18.91 -6.18
C PRO A 176 -7.71 -19.75 -7.47
N ARG A 177 -6.79 -19.44 -8.38
CA ARG A 177 -6.60 -20.26 -9.59
C ARG A 177 -6.19 -21.69 -9.22
N ASN A 178 -6.54 -22.65 -10.06
CA ASN A 178 -6.01 -24.01 -9.92
C ASN A 178 -4.52 -24.02 -10.29
N PRO A 179 -3.60 -24.38 -9.36
CA PRO A 179 -2.18 -24.46 -9.66
C PRO A 179 -1.84 -25.41 -10.83
N ALA A 180 -2.64 -26.44 -11.05
CA ALA A 180 -2.44 -27.37 -12.18
C ALA A 180 -2.84 -26.78 -13.56
N GLY A 181 -3.48 -25.60 -13.61
CA GLY A 181 -3.97 -24.99 -14.84
C GLY A 181 -2.88 -24.36 -15.73
N GLY A 182 -1.62 -24.35 -15.29
CA GLY A 182 -0.52 -23.72 -16.02
C GLY A 182 -0.57 -22.18 -16.00
N ALA A 183 0.37 -21.56 -16.70
CA ALA A 183 0.46 -20.10 -16.82
C ALA A 183 0.84 -19.67 -18.24
N ASP A 184 0.33 -18.53 -18.67
CA ASP A 184 0.79 -17.87 -19.89
C ASP A 184 2.20 -17.33 -19.68
N ARG A 185 2.98 -17.19 -20.75
CA ARG A 185 4.33 -16.57 -20.68
C ARG A 185 4.22 -15.04 -20.52
N THR A 186 3.57 -14.62 -19.43
CA THR A 186 3.34 -13.22 -19.10
C THR A 186 3.85 -12.90 -17.71
N ILE A 187 4.40 -11.71 -17.57
CA ILE A 187 4.93 -11.15 -16.32
C ILE A 187 4.17 -9.85 -16.06
N ILE A 188 3.68 -9.69 -14.85
CA ILE A 188 2.86 -8.54 -14.46
C ILE A 188 3.64 -7.63 -13.53
N TYR A 189 3.61 -6.34 -13.82
CA TYR A 189 4.00 -5.29 -12.89
C TYR A 189 2.83 -4.35 -12.64
N MET A 190 2.53 -4.13 -11.35
CA MET A 190 1.55 -3.15 -10.87
C MET A 190 2.22 -2.21 -9.88
N GLY A 191 2.34 -0.93 -10.21
CA GLY A 191 2.97 0.09 -9.38
C GLY A 191 3.28 1.37 -10.14
N SER A 192 3.58 2.45 -9.42
CA SER A 192 3.98 3.71 -10.03
C SER A 192 5.34 3.58 -10.75
N PHE A 193 5.65 4.55 -11.61
CA PHE A 193 6.92 4.60 -12.33
C PHE A 193 7.94 5.54 -11.67
N MET A 194 7.86 5.68 -10.34
CA MET A 194 8.85 6.45 -9.56
C MET A 194 10.22 5.74 -9.59
N PRO A 195 11.34 6.47 -9.50
CA PRO A 195 12.69 5.87 -9.64
C PRO A 195 12.98 4.74 -8.66
N TYR A 196 12.46 4.80 -7.44
CA TYR A 196 12.65 3.73 -6.45
C TYR A 196 11.88 2.44 -6.77
N LYS A 197 10.91 2.48 -7.69
CA LYS A 197 10.19 1.31 -8.20
C LYS A 197 11.01 0.48 -9.19
N ASN A 198 12.09 1.04 -9.71
CA ASN A 198 13.13 0.35 -10.47
C ASN A 198 12.60 -0.49 -11.65
N VAL A 199 11.69 0.11 -12.41
CA VAL A 199 11.07 -0.55 -13.59
C VAL A 199 12.12 -0.80 -14.69
N GLU A 200 13.15 0.01 -14.74
CA GLU A 200 14.27 -0.11 -15.67
C GLU A 200 14.94 -1.49 -15.61
N THR A 201 15.20 -2.01 -14.41
CA THR A 201 15.81 -3.33 -14.23
C THR A 201 14.90 -4.44 -14.73
N MET A 202 13.58 -4.33 -14.54
CA MET A 202 12.61 -5.30 -15.10
C MET A 202 12.62 -5.27 -16.62
N VAL A 203 12.59 -4.07 -17.23
CA VAL A 203 12.64 -3.90 -18.69
C VAL A 203 13.94 -4.47 -19.25
N ALA A 204 15.09 -4.14 -18.65
CA ALA A 204 16.40 -4.65 -19.09
C ALA A 204 16.48 -6.17 -18.99
N GLY A 205 15.94 -6.77 -17.93
CA GLY A 205 15.96 -8.22 -17.71
C GLY A 205 15.14 -9.03 -18.72
N MET A 206 14.25 -8.36 -19.47
CA MET A 206 13.51 -9.02 -20.55
C MET A 206 14.42 -9.55 -21.67
N ALA A 207 15.66 -9.07 -21.78
CA ALA A 207 16.66 -9.63 -22.68
C ALA A 207 16.92 -11.13 -22.41
N GLY A 208 16.84 -11.56 -21.14
CA GLY A 208 17.02 -12.97 -20.72
C GLY A 208 15.74 -13.82 -20.79
N LEU A 209 14.62 -13.25 -21.22
CA LEU A 209 13.30 -13.87 -21.19
C LEU A 209 12.63 -13.95 -22.58
N PRO A 210 13.26 -14.61 -23.58
CA PRO A 210 12.66 -14.72 -24.91
C PRO A 210 11.32 -15.45 -24.85
N GLY A 211 10.33 -14.88 -25.55
CA GLY A 211 8.98 -15.42 -25.61
C GLY A 211 8.08 -15.06 -24.40
N TYR A 212 8.58 -14.29 -23.44
CA TYR A 212 7.75 -13.68 -22.39
C TYR A 212 7.31 -12.27 -22.79
N THR A 213 6.18 -11.85 -22.23
CA THR A 213 5.69 -10.48 -22.33
C THR A 213 5.62 -9.86 -20.94
N LEU A 214 6.25 -8.69 -20.76
CA LEU A 214 6.13 -7.88 -19.54
C LEU A 214 4.98 -6.89 -19.71
N HIS A 215 3.98 -6.99 -18.85
CA HIS A 215 2.82 -6.09 -18.81
C HIS A 215 3.03 -5.05 -17.69
N LEU A 216 3.17 -3.79 -18.06
CA LEU A 216 3.26 -2.63 -17.18
C LEU A 216 1.87 -1.99 -17.08
N LEU A 217 1.15 -2.23 -15.98
CA LEU A 217 -0.29 -2.01 -15.92
C LEU A 217 -0.69 -0.60 -15.54
N SER A 218 0.10 0.08 -14.70
CA SER A 218 -0.27 1.36 -14.13
C SER A 218 -0.24 2.51 -15.14
N ARG A 219 -0.91 3.61 -14.81
CA ARG A 219 -0.86 4.85 -15.59
C ARG A 219 0.56 5.39 -15.65
N ILE A 220 0.99 5.82 -16.84
CA ILE A 220 2.32 6.32 -17.12
C ILE A 220 2.25 7.62 -17.94
N THR A 221 3.14 8.57 -17.67
CA THR A 221 3.22 9.78 -18.51
C THR A 221 3.91 9.47 -19.84
N PRO A 222 3.59 10.21 -20.93
CA PRO A 222 4.22 10.01 -22.22
C PRO A 222 5.75 10.08 -22.17
N GLU A 223 6.30 11.01 -21.38
CA GLU A 223 7.75 11.21 -21.23
C GLU A 223 8.38 9.97 -20.59
N ARG A 224 7.79 9.50 -19.49
CA ARG A 224 8.31 8.32 -18.77
C ARG A 224 8.19 7.04 -19.59
N ARG A 225 7.12 6.90 -20.35
CA ARG A 225 6.95 5.81 -21.30
C ARG A 225 8.04 5.82 -22.37
N ALA A 226 8.30 6.99 -22.99
CA ALA A 226 9.35 7.13 -23.99
C ALA A 226 10.76 6.83 -23.43
N GLU A 227 11.02 7.15 -22.16
CA GLU A 227 12.28 6.77 -21.48
C GLU A 227 12.43 5.25 -21.39
N LEU A 228 11.38 4.55 -20.94
CA LEU A 228 11.40 3.09 -20.80
C LEU A 228 11.45 2.38 -22.16
N GLU A 229 10.73 2.88 -23.17
CA GLU A 229 10.74 2.31 -24.53
C GLU A 229 12.15 2.31 -25.15
N ARG A 230 12.98 3.33 -24.85
CA ARG A 230 14.38 3.40 -25.36
C ARG A 230 15.30 2.31 -24.81
N ILE A 231 14.98 1.76 -23.65
CA ILE A 231 15.78 0.73 -22.99
C ILE A 231 15.22 -0.68 -23.15
N VAL A 232 14.10 -0.83 -23.88
CA VAL A 232 13.56 -2.16 -24.20
C VAL A 232 14.58 -2.90 -25.07
N PRO A 233 15.06 -4.09 -24.66
CA PRO A 233 16.01 -4.86 -25.43
C PRO A 233 15.43 -5.30 -26.79
N PRO A 234 16.26 -5.40 -27.85
CA PRO A 234 15.81 -5.92 -29.15
C PRO A 234 15.15 -7.29 -29.01
N GLY A 235 13.94 -7.43 -29.57
CA GLY A 235 13.16 -8.68 -29.52
C GLY A 235 12.42 -8.95 -28.20
N ALA A 236 12.53 -8.08 -27.20
CA ALA A 236 11.75 -8.19 -25.99
C ALA A 236 10.33 -7.61 -26.16
N ASN A 237 9.34 -8.24 -25.53
CA ASN A 237 7.95 -7.78 -25.55
C ASN A 237 7.64 -7.06 -24.23
N VAL A 238 7.35 -5.75 -24.31
CA VAL A 238 6.90 -4.92 -23.19
C VAL A 238 5.62 -4.18 -23.58
N VAL A 239 4.56 -4.38 -22.82
CA VAL A 239 3.24 -3.78 -23.07
C VAL A 239 2.92 -2.75 -21.99
N PHE A 240 2.65 -1.52 -22.39
CA PHE A 240 2.24 -0.43 -21.52
C PHE A 240 0.72 -0.25 -21.60
N HIS A 241 -0.01 -0.63 -20.55
CA HIS A 241 -1.47 -0.54 -20.51
C HIS A 241 -2.00 0.87 -20.23
N ASN A 242 -1.22 1.70 -19.54
CA ASN A 242 -1.60 3.04 -19.11
C ASN A 242 -2.84 3.08 -18.20
N GLY A 243 -2.97 2.10 -17.33
CA GLY A 243 -4.09 1.87 -16.42
C GLY A 243 -4.94 0.68 -16.88
N VAL A 244 -5.41 -0.08 -15.92
CA VAL A 244 -6.34 -1.21 -16.08
C VAL A 244 -7.44 -1.11 -15.04
N THR A 245 -8.58 -1.72 -15.29
CA THR A 245 -9.64 -1.91 -14.29
C THR A 245 -9.26 -3.01 -13.29
N ASP A 246 -9.96 -3.09 -12.15
CA ASP A 246 -9.72 -4.15 -11.17
C ASP A 246 -10.01 -5.55 -11.79
N ASP A 247 -11.04 -5.68 -12.63
CA ASP A 247 -11.37 -6.93 -13.34
C ASP A 247 -10.29 -7.34 -14.34
N GLU A 248 -9.76 -6.38 -15.12
CA GLU A 248 -8.65 -6.62 -16.04
C GLU A 248 -7.38 -7.03 -15.28
N TYR A 249 -7.10 -6.39 -14.15
CA TYR A 249 -5.97 -6.73 -13.30
C TYR A 249 -6.09 -8.15 -12.75
N ASP A 250 -7.23 -8.54 -12.19
CA ASP A 250 -7.49 -9.90 -11.71
C ASP A 250 -7.33 -10.94 -12.84
N ALA A 251 -7.91 -10.67 -14.01
CA ALA A 251 -7.81 -11.56 -15.16
C ALA A 251 -6.37 -11.75 -15.66
N LEU A 252 -5.56 -10.68 -15.65
CA LEU A 252 -4.14 -10.74 -16.02
C LEU A 252 -3.33 -11.51 -14.97
N LEU A 253 -3.55 -11.25 -13.68
CA LEU A 253 -2.90 -11.98 -12.61
C LEU A 253 -3.15 -13.48 -12.72
N ARG A 254 -4.41 -13.89 -12.92
CA ARG A 254 -4.80 -15.32 -13.03
C ARG A 254 -4.15 -16.06 -14.17
N LYS A 255 -3.67 -15.39 -15.21
CA LYS A 255 -2.99 -15.98 -16.36
C LYS A 255 -1.49 -15.91 -16.26
N ALA A 256 -0.97 -14.99 -15.48
CA ALA A 256 0.46 -14.68 -15.43
C ALA A 256 1.31 -15.84 -14.91
N THR A 257 2.54 -15.92 -15.41
CA THR A 257 3.62 -16.74 -14.84
C THR A 257 4.02 -16.19 -13.47
N ALA A 258 4.17 -14.87 -13.37
CA ALA A 258 4.54 -14.21 -12.11
C ALA A 258 4.09 -12.74 -12.08
N LEU A 259 3.83 -12.24 -10.87
CA LEU A 259 3.90 -10.82 -10.58
C LEU A 259 5.33 -10.48 -10.16
N VAL A 260 5.84 -9.34 -10.63
CA VAL A 260 7.20 -8.89 -10.35
C VAL A 260 7.21 -7.51 -9.73
N SER A 261 8.06 -7.31 -8.71
CA SER A 261 8.35 -5.99 -8.14
C SER A 261 9.82 -5.90 -7.73
N LEU A 262 10.60 -5.12 -8.48
CA LEU A 262 12.02 -4.87 -8.20
C LEU A 262 12.25 -3.53 -7.50
N SER A 263 11.30 -3.10 -6.69
CA SER A 263 11.39 -1.86 -5.93
C SER A 263 12.57 -1.87 -4.95
N ARG A 264 13.28 -0.73 -4.84
CA ARG A 264 14.35 -0.52 -3.85
C ARG A 264 13.81 -0.24 -2.45
N ALA A 265 12.59 0.29 -2.38
CA ALA A 265 11.87 0.57 -1.13
C ALA A 265 10.38 0.42 -1.33
N GLU A 266 9.69 -0.06 -0.29
CA GLU A 266 8.23 -0.20 -0.26
C GLU A 266 7.69 0.00 1.15
N GLY A 267 6.41 0.43 1.24
CA GLY A 267 5.70 0.48 2.50
C GLY A 267 5.10 -0.87 2.90
N TYR A 268 4.62 -1.64 1.89
CA TYR A 268 4.02 -2.96 2.12
C TYR A 268 4.20 -3.91 0.93
N GLY A 269 3.73 -3.53 -0.24
CA GLY A 269 3.71 -4.39 -1.42
C GLY A 269 2.35 -5.06 -1.63
N LEU A 270 1.26 -4.29 -1.59
CA LEU A 270 -0.08 -4.81 -1.85
C LEU A 270 -0.17 -5.68 -3.12
N PRO A 271 0.45 -5.32 -4.27
CA PRO A 271 0.41 -6.17 -5.46
C PRO A 271 0.96 -7.58 -5.23
N LEU A 272 1.97 -7.75 -4.35
CA LEU A 272 2.49 -9.08 -4.01
C LEU A 272 1.40 -9.93 -3.33
N VAL A 273 0.71 -9.34 -2.35
CA VAL A 273 -0.33 -10.04 -1.59
C VAL A 273 -1.54 -10.35 -2.46
N GLU A 274 -1.91 -9.43 -3.36
CA GLU A 274 -2.97 -9.61 -4.35
C GLU A 274 -2.65 -10.75 -5.32
N ALA A 275 -1.41 -10.80 -5.84
CA ALA A 275 -0.95 -11.90 -6.67
C ALA A 275 -0.97 -13.24 -5.92
N MET A 276 -0.47 -13.26 -4.69
CA MET A 276 -0.49 -14.45 -3.84
C MET A 276 -1.92 -14.94 -3.58
N ALA A 277 -2.88 -14.03 -3.35
CA ALA A 277 -4.26 -14.39 -3.08
C ALA A 277 -4.93 -15.11 -4.24
N VAL A 278 -4.59 -14.78 -5.48
CA VAL A 278 -5.07 -15.49 -6.66
C VAL A 278 -4.19 -16.69 -7.05
N GLY A 279 -3.10 -16.93 -6.34
CA GLY A 279 -2.19 -18.06 -6.59
C GLY A 279 -1.16 -17.81 -7.69
N THR A 280 -0.83 -16.55 -7.98
CA THR A 280 0.22 -16.19 -8.93
C THR A 280 1.55 -16.07 -8.19
N PRO A 281 2.61 -16.81 -8.61
CA PRO A 281 3.94 -16.70 -8.05
C PRO A 281 4.48 -15.28 -8.08
N VAL A 282 5.33 -14.95 -7.13
CA VAL A 282 5.90 -13.60 -6.96
C VAL A 282 7.41 -13.65 -7.09
N VAL A 283 7.98 -12.74 -7.89
CA VAL A 283 9.42 -12.44 -7.92
C VAL A 283 9.61 -11.01 -7.42
N ALA A 284 10.38 -10.84 -6.36
CA ALA A 284 10.49 -9.57 -5.67
C ALA A 284 11.93 -9.23 -5.29
N SER A 285 12.22 -7.94 -5.08
CA SER A 285 13.50 -7.50 -4.52
C SER A 285 13.75 -8.14 -3.16
N ASP A 286 15.02 -8.42 -2.89
CA ASP A 286 15.46 -8.84 -1.57
C ASP A 286 15.57 -7.66 -0.60
N ILE A 287 14.41 -7.14 -0.18
CA ILE A 287 14.29 -6.05 0.79
C ILE A 287 13.45 -6.47 2.00
N PRO A 288 13.69 -5.87 3.18
CA PRO A 288 13.07 -6.30 4.44
C PRO A 288 11.55 -6.45 4.38
N ILE A 289 10.86 -5.47 3.78
CA ILE A 289 9.39 -5.50 3.71
C ILE A 289 8.86 -6.62 2.80
N PHE A 290 9.55 -6.92 1.70
CA PHE A 290 9.14 -8.01 0.82
C PHE A 290 9.42 -9.37 1.45
N ARG A 291 10.52 -9.49 2.25
CA ARG A 291 10.77 -10.66 3.08
C ARG A 291 9.69 -10.86 4.15
N GLU A 292 9.21 -9.77 4.77
CA GLU A 292 8.13 -9.82 5.75
C GLU A 292 6.81 -10.27 5.10
N VAL A 293 6.47 -9.71 3.94
CA VAL A 293 5.20 -9.97 3.25
C VAL A 293 5.23 -11.31 2.51
N GLY A 294 6.30 -11.61 1.77
CA GLY A 294 6.39 -12.78 0.90
C GLY A 294 6.82 -14.06 1.61
N ALA A 295 7.60 -13.93 2.71
CA ALA A 295 8.18 -15.06 3.44
C ALA A 295 8.85 -16.09 2.49
N ASP A 296 8.42 -17.35 2.51
CA ASP A 296 8.88 -18.42 1.62
C ASP A 296 8.02 -18.59 0.35
N ALA A 297 7.00 -17.74 0.18
CA ALA A 297 6.11 -17.76 -0.97
C ALA A 297 6.55 -16.83 -2.11
N ALA A 298 7.68 -16.13 -1.96
CA ALA A 298 8.23 -15.29 -3.02
C ALA A 298 9.68 -15.68 -3.35
N MET A 299 10.06 -15.49 -4.60
CA MET A 299 11.45 -15.61 -5.07
C MET A 299 12.11 -14.24 -4.97
N TYR A 300 13.28 -14.18 -4.31
CA TYR A 300 13.96 -12.91 -4.02
C TYR A 300 15.20 -12.76 -4.89
N VAL A 301 15.36 -11.54 -5.43
CA VAL A 301 16.47 -11.19 -6.30
C VAL A 301 17.07 -9.84 -5.90
N ASP A 302 18.32 -9.62 -6.26
CA ASP A 302 18.92 -8.29 -6.17
C ASP A 302 18.16 -7.33 -7.10
N PRO A 303 17.60 -6.22 -6.57
CA PRO A 303 16.89 -5.24 -7.38
C PRO A 303 17.73 -4.63 -8.50
N GLU A 304 19.05 -4.64 -8.39
CA GLU A 304 19.95 -4.08 -9.39
C GLU A 304 20.42 -5.12 -10.45
N SER A 305 19.98 -6.39 -10.34
CA SER A 305 20.41 -7.45 -11.27
C SER A 305 19.27 -7.90 -12.21
N PRO A 306 19.26 -7.41 -13.48
CA PRO A 306 18.39 -7.93 -14.51
C PRO A 306 18.56 -9.43 -14.76
N GLU A 307 19.78 -9.96 -14.60
CA GLU A 307 20.11 -11.36 -14.79
C GLU A 307 19.47 -12.26 -13.73
N GLN A 308 19.53 -11.86 -12.45
CA GLN A 308 18.89 -12.61 -11.37
C GLN A 308 17.36 -12.60 -11.54
N PHE A 309 16.79 -11.47 -11.94
CA PHE A 309 15.37 -11.40 -12.27
C PHE A 309 14.99 -12.36 -13.38
N ALA A 310 15.73 -12.34 -14.51
CA ALA A 310 15.48 -13.23 -15.64
C ALA A 310 15.65 -14.72 -15.24
N ALA A 311 16.66 -15.04 -14.43
CA ALA A 311 16.90 -16.38 -13.93
C ALA A 311 15.77 -16.87 -13.03
N ALA A 312 15.26 -16.04 -12.11
CA ALA A 312 14.15 -16.37 -11.22
C ALA A 312 12.86 -16.66 -12.01
N VAL A 313 12.50 -15.79 -12.96
CA VAL A 313 11.34 -16.04 -13.84
C VAL A 313 11.54 -17.30 -14.68
N SER A 314 12.75 -17.57 -15.16
CA SER A 314 13.05 -18.78 -15.97
C SER A 314 12.87 -20.08 -15.17
N GLN A 315 13.10 -20.08 -13.86
CA GLN A 315 12.84 -21.26 -13.00
C GLN A 315 11.35 -21.61 -12.97
N LEU A 316 10.45 -20.61 -13.14
CA LEU A 316 9.02 -20.83 -13.21
C LEU A 316 8.53 -21.44 -14.53
N ARG A 317 9.44 -21.80 -15.44
CA ARG A 317 9.13 -22.64 -16.63
C ARG A 317 8.93 -24.10 -16.28
N ASP A 318 9.49 -24.53 -15.18
CA ASP A 318 9.25 -25.87 -14.63
C ASP A 318 7.88 -25.90 -13.98
N ASP A 319 6.98 -26.72 -14.51
CA ASP A 319 5.59 -26.76 -14.06
C ASP A 319 5.48 -27.19 -12.59
N ALA A 320 6.33 -28.09 -12.13
CA ALA A 320 6.29 -28.56 -10.74
C ALA A 320 6.72 -27.43 -9.79
N HIS A 321 7.77 -26.71 -10.15
CA HIS A 321 8.24 -25.55 -9.37
C HIS A 321 7.20 -24.42 -9.38
N TRP A 322 6.61 -24.11 -10.54
CA TRP A 322 5.57 -23.10 -10.64
C TRP A 322 4.35 -23.44 -9.77
N GLN A 323 3.88 -24.70 -9.82
CA GLN A 323 2.74 -25.18 -9.02
C GLN A 323 3.04 -25.10 -7.53
N GLU A 324 4.26 -25.42 -7.11
CA GLU A 324 4.69 -25.31 -5.72
C GLU A 324 4.66 -23.85 -5.26
N MET A 325 5.25 -22.92 -6.04
CA MET A 325 5.23 -21.50 -5.72
C MET A 325 3.80 -20.93 -5.70
N SER A 326 2.92 -21.41 -6.59
CA SER A 326 1.51 -21.04 -6.58
C SER A 326 0.80 -21.50 -5.30
N ARG A 327 1.02 -22.75 -4.86
CA ARG A 327 0.46 -23.26 -3.59
C ARG A 327 0.95 -22.47 -2.38
N ARG A 328 2.26 -22.15 -2.31
CA ARG A 328 2.84 -21.33 -1.25
C ARG A 328 2.23 -19.93 -1.24
N SER A 329 2.05 -19.33 -2.42
CA SER A 329 1.41 -18.01 -2.56
C SER A 329 0.01 -18.02 -1.97
N ILE A 330 -0.84 -18.99 -2.32
CA ILE A 330 -2.20 -19.13 -1.77
C ILE A 330 -2.18 -19.29 -0.26
N ALA A 331 -1.32 -20.18 0.26
CA ALA A 331 -1.19 -20.42 1.70
C ALA A 331 -0.75 -19.15 2.44
N ARG A 332 0.22 -18.43 1.90
CA ARG A 332 0.71 -17.18 2.49
C ARG A 332 -0.35 -16.08 2.51
N ALA A 333 -1.12 -15.94 1.43
CA ALA A 333 -2.17 -14.93 1.34
C ALA A 333 -3.26 -15.11 2.41
N GLN A 334 -3.53 -16.33 2.86
CA GLN A 334 -4.51 -16.63 3.90
C GLN A 334 -4.14 -16.08 5.29
N GLU A 335 -2.86 -15.71 5.50
CA GLU A 335 -2.41 -15.09 6.74
C GLU A 335 -2.79 -13.59 6.82
N PHE A 336 -3.23 -12.98 5.73
CA PHE A 336 -3.62 -11.57 5.67
C PHE A 336 -5.14 -11.45 5.67
N SER A 337 -5.69 -10.70 6.63
CA SER A 337 -7.14 -10.57 6.79
C SER A 337 -7.53 -9.17 7.24
N TRP A 338 -8.43 -8.54 6.52
CA TRP A 338 -9.04 -7.28 6.95
C TRP A 338 -9.84 -7.45 8.24
N ASP A 339 -10.42 -8.61 8.49
CA ASP A 339 -11.15 -8.86 9.74
C ASP A 339 -10.19 -8.92 10.93
N GLU A 340 -8.95 -9.42 10.75
CA GLU A 340 -7.91 -9.35 11.78
C GLU A 340 -7.43 -7.91 11.99
N SER A 341 -7.19 -7.16 10.93
CA SER A 341 -6.83 -5.74 11.01
C SER A 341 -7.90 -4.91 11.70
N ALA A 342 -9.18 -5.22 11.46
CA ALA A 342 -10.30 -4.59 12.15
C ALA A 342 -10.32 -4.93 13.66
N ARG A 343 -10.06 -6.18 14.04
CA ARG A 343 -9.93 -6.56 15.47
C ARG A 343 -8.81 -5.78 16.15
N GLN A 344 -7.62 -5.75 15.54
CA GLN A 344 -6.47 -5.01 16.04
C GLN A 344 -6.78 -3.52 16.20
N LEU A 345 -7.50 -2.92 15.23
CA LEU A 345 -7.95 -1.54 15.32
C LEU A 345 -8.91 -1.30 16.50
N VAL A 346 -9.90 -2.17 16.66
CA VAL A 346 -10.88 -2.08 17.76
C VAL A 346 -10.20 -2.23 19.12
N ASP A 347 -9.24 -3.15 19.24
CA ASP A 347 -8.45 -3.35 20.47
C ASP A 347 -7.61 -2.10 20.78
N ALA A 348 -6.95 -1.51 19.78
CA ALA A 348 -6.23 -0.25 19.93
C ALA A 348 -7.16 0.89 20.34
N ALA A 349 -8.38 0.95 19.80
CA ALA A 349 -9.37 1.96 20.18
C ALA A 349 -9.83 1.77 21.63
N HIS A 350 -10.05 0.54 22.08
CA HIS A 350 -10.37 0.25 23.50
C HIS A 350 -9.23 0.67 24.43
N GLU A 351 -7.98 0.41 24.07
CA GLU A 351 -6.79 0.86 24.83
C GLU A 351 -6.78 2.39 24.98
N VAL A 352 -7.06 3.11 23.91
CA VAL A 352 -7.12 4.59 23.92
C VAL A 352 -8.20 5.08 24.88
N VAL A 353 -9.42 4.52 24.78
CA VAL A 353 -10.55 4.93 25.65
C VAL A 353 -10.25 4.64 27.11
N ALA A 354 -9.72 3.45 27.41
CA ALA A 354 -9.38 3.06 28.78
C ALA A 354 -8.33 4.00 29.40
N LYS A 355 -7.31 4.42 28.65
CA LYS A 355 -6.29 5.38 29.13
C LYS A 355 -6.83 6.78 29.37
N ARG A 356 -7.82 7.22 28.57
CA ARG A 356 -8.39 8.57 28.68
C ARG A 356 -9.43 8.70 29.80
N ARG A 357 -9.97 7.59 30.29
CA ARG A 357 -10.91 7.56 31.44
C ARG A 357 -10.20 7.51 32.80
N ARG A 358 -8.91 7.19 32.80
CA ARG A 358 -8.01 7.27 33.99
C ARG A 358 -7.43 8.69 34.16
#